data_af0636beac37184ed62616d374553ea2
#
_entry.id   af0636beac37184ed62616d374553ea2
#
_cell.length_a   1.000
_cell.length_b   1.000
_cell.length_c   1.000
_cell.angle_alpha   90.00
_cell.angle_beta   90.00
_cell.angle_gamma   90.00
#
_symmetry.space_group_name_H-M   'P 1'
#
loop_
_entity.id
_entity.type
_entity.pdbx_description
1 polymer ?
#
loop_
_entity_poly.entity_id
_entity_poly.type
_entity_poly.pdbx_seq_one_letter_code
_entity_poly.pdbx_strand_id
1 'polypeptide(L)'
;NEQYVKHLDLGASIAINGCCLTVVKVELSNHDVVAQVHFDVIDETLQLTNLGQLELGSLVNYERSVSFGTELGGHIVSGHIHCTAKIAQIVKLENNYKIQLSLPQKWQKYVLYKGFVSVNGASLTVGNIDEFGFWLHLIPETLDITNLGEAVVGDEFNIEVDQQTYTIINTVENYMRQHS
;
A
#
# COMPACT_ATOMS: atom_id res chain seq x y z
N ASN A 1 1.21 -13.84 15.44
CA ASN A 1 0.87 -13.56 16.83
C ASN A 1 -0.66 -13.58 16.98
N GLU A 2 -1.18 -14.36 17.96
CA GLU A 2 -2.62 -14.58 18.17
C GLU A 2 -3.42 -13.27 18.28
N GLN A 3 -2.84 -12.21 18.83
CA GLN A 3 -3.50 -10.92 18.97
C GLN A 3 -3.98 -10.31 17.64
N TYR A 4 -3.27 -10.56 16.53
CA TYR A 4 -3.62 -10.03 15.21
C TYR A 4 -4.78 -10.74 14.54
N VAL A 5 -5.11 -11.96 15.00
CA VAL A 5 -6.21 -12.77 14.47
C VAL A 5 -7.37 -12.93 15.46
N LYS A 6 -7.25 -12.35 16.66
CA LYS A 6 -8.31 -12.39 17.68
C LYS A 6 -9.59 -11.78 17.12
N HIS A 7 -10.69 -12.52 17.22
CA HIS A 7 -12.00 -12.10 16.66
C HIS A 7 -11.95 -11.79 15.15
N LEU A 8 -11.14 -12.54 14.40
CA LEU A 8 -11.11 -12.45 12.95
C LEU A 8 -12.10 -13.48 12.38
N ASP A 9 -13.18 -12.99 11.78
CA ASP A 9 -14.21 -13.82 11.17
C ASP A 9 -13.84 -14.22 9.74
N LEU A 10 -14.38 -15.36 9.27
CA LEU A 10 -14.35 -15.69 7.85
C LEU A 10 -15.13 -14.63 7.07
N GLY A 11 -14.62 -14.22 5.93
CA GLY A 11 -15.16 -13.12 5.14
C GLY A 11 -14.72 -11.73 5.58
N ALA A 12 -13.96 -11.59 6.68
CA ALA A 12 -13.36 -10.33 7.05
C ALA A 12 -12.35 -9.85 6.00
N SER A 13 -12.17 -8.54 5.87
CA SER A 13 -11.16 -7.94 4.99
C SER A 13 -9.89 -7.62 5.76
N ILE A 14 -8.76 -7.97 5.16
CA ILE A 14 -7.42 -7.64 5.64
C ILE A 14 -6.61 -7.09 4.47
N ALA A 15 -5.87 -6.03 4.71
CA ALA A 15 -4.90 -5.51 3.75
C ALA A 15 -3.55 -6.23 3.92
N ILE A 16 -3.06 -6.83 2.83
CA ILE A 16 -1.72 -7.39 2.72
C ILE A 16 -0.94 -6.54 1.72
N ASN A 17 0.15 -5.91 2.17
CA ASN A 17 0.84 -4.89 1.38
C ASN A 17 -0.14 -3.86 0.76
N GLY A 18 -1.14 -3.45 1.52
CA GLY A 18 -2.17 -2.52 1.10
C GLY A 18 -3.25 -3.11 0.18
N CYS A 19 -3.13 -4.36 -0.26
CA CYS A 19 -4.15 -5.03 -1.07
C CYS A 19 -5.22 -5.66 -0.18
N CYS A 20 -6.48 -5.24 -0.32
CA CYS A 20 -7.60 -5.79 0.44
C CYS A 20 -7.91 -7.22 -0.02
N LEU A 21 -7.79 -8.17 0.90
CA LEU A 21 -8.06 -9.58 0.67
C LEU A 21 -9.12 -10.10 1.66
N THR A 22 -9.92 -11.05 1.20
CA THR A 22 -10.95 -11.70 2.02
C THR A 22 -10.39 -12.92 2.72
N VAL A 23 -10.57 -13.00 4.03
CA VAL A 23 -10.18 -14.16 4.84
C VAL A 23 -11.06 -15.36 4.51
N VAL A 24 -10.45 -16.45 4.02
CA VAL A 24 -11.16 -17.70 3.71
C VAL A 24 -10.94 -18.78 4.75
N LYS A 25 -9.84 -18.71 5.53
CA LYS A 25 -9.55 -19.66 6.61
C LYS A 25 -8.61 -19.04 7.63
N VAL A 26 -8.79 -19.40 8.90
CA VAL A 26 -7.87 -19.09 10.00
C VAL A 26 -7.50 -20.38 10.71
N GLU A 27 -6.22 -20.64 10.88
CA GLU A 27 -5.70 -21.79 11.63
C GLU A 27 -4.86 -21.30 12.80
N LEU A 28 -5.13 -21.81 13.99
CA LEU A 28 -4.35 -21.58 15.20
C LEU A 28 -3.51 -22.81 15.49
N SER A 29 -2.22 -22.63 15.68
CA SER A 29 -1.35 -23.73 16.13
C SER A 29 -1.59 -24.06 17.60
N ASN A 30 -1.74 -25.34 17.93
CA ASN A 30 -2.01 -25.81 19.29
C ASN A 30 -0.83 -25.65 20.27
N HIS A 31 0.36 -25.30 19.79
CA HIS A 31 1.59 -25.23 20.62
C HIS A 31 2.31 -23.91 20.62
N ASP A 32 1.95 -22.99 19.70
CA ASP A 32 2.64 -21.71 19.61
C ASP A 32 1.70 -20.60 19.15
N VAL A 33 2.05 -19.42 19.51
CA VAL A 33 1.52 -18.11 19.22
C VAL A 33 1.44 -17.80 17.69
N VAL A 34 1.43 -18.81 16.84
CA VAL A 34 1.41 -18.66 15.38
C VAL A 34 0.02 -18.95 14.84
N ALA A 35 -0.55 -17.95 14.20
CA ALA A 35 -1.78 -18.09 13.44
C ALA A 35 -1.46 -18.05 11.94
N GLN A 36 -2.17 -18.86 11.16
CA GLN A 36 -2.15 -18.79 9.71
C GLN A 36 -3.48 -18.24 9.23
N VAL A 37 -3.43 -17.25 8.36
CA VAL A 37 -4.60 -16.66 7.69
C VAL A 37 -4.47 -16.94 6.20
N HIS A 38 -5.52 -17.48 5.61
CA HIS A 38 -5.54 -17.89 4.21
C HIS A 38 -6.44 -16.94 3.41
N PHE A 39 -6.00 -16.65 2.20
CA PHE A 39 -6.68 -15.79 1.24
C PHE A 39 -6.69 -16.45 -0.13
N ASP A 40 -7.79 -16.31 -0.85
CA ASP A 40 -7.85 -16.63 -2.28
C ASP A 40 -7.60 -15.36 -3.07
N VAL A 41 -6.66 -15.41 -4.01
CA VAL A 41 -6.26 -14.25 -4.81
C VAL A 41 -6.46 -14.57 -6.28
N ILE A 42 -7.20 -13.70 -7.00
CA ILE A 42 -7.47 -13.86 -8.43
C ILE A 42 -6.28 -13.38 -9.28
N ASP A 43 -6.20 -13.87 -10.51
CA ASP A 43 -5.08 -13.57 -11.42
C ASP A 43 -4.88 -12.07 -11.66
N GLU A 44 -5.96 -11.30 -11.79
CA GLU A 44 -5.89 -9.84 -11.96
C GLU A 44 -5.17 -9.17 -10.78
N THR A 45 -5.49 -9.57 -9.55
CA THR A 45 -4.83 -9.05 -8.35
C THR A 45 -3.35 -9.41 -8.32
N LEU A 46 -2.99 -10.65 -8.69
CA LEU A 46 -1.58 -11.07 -8.78
C LEU A 46 -0.79 -10.29 -9.85
N GLN A 47 -1.45 -9.88 -10.94
CA GLN A 47 -0.82 -9.08 -12.00
C GLN A 47 -0.67 -7.60 -11.65
N LEU A 48 -1.61 -7.03 -10.88
CA LEU A 48 -1.62 -5.62 -10.53
C LEU A 48 -0.81 -5.30 -9.27
N THR A 49 -0.45 -6.31 -8.49
CA THR A 49 0.18 -6.14 -7.18
C THR A 49 1.51 -6.88 -7.09
N ASN A 50 2.29 -6.56 -6.06
CA ASN A 50 3.50 -7.31 -5.72
C ASN A 50 3.22 -8.65 -5.04
N LEU A 51 1.96 -9.03 -4.81
CA LEU A 51 1.61 -10.30 -4.16
C LEU A 51 2.05 -11.52 -4.98
N GLY A 52 2.03 -11.42 -6.31
CA GLY A 52 2.48 -12.48 -7.20
C GLY A 52 3.98 -12.76 -7.15
N GLN A 53 4.77 -11.87 -6.52
CA GLN A 53 6.23 -12.00 -6.37
C GLN A 53 6.64 -12.49 -4.97
N LEU A 54 5.68 -12.67 -4.05
CA LEU A 54 5.97 -13.12 -2.70
C LEU A 54 6.41 -14.57 -2.69
N GLU A 55 7.43 -14.85 -1.89
CA GLU A 55 7.97 -16.17 -1.65
C GLU A 55 7.76 -16.58 -0.18
N LEU A 56 7.98 -17.84 0.13
CA LEU A 56 7.93 -18.32 1.50
C LEU A 56 8.97 -17.58 2.37
N GLY A 57 8.48 -16.91 3.41
CA GLY A 57 9.29 -16.09 4.30
C GLY A 57 9.34 -14.59 3.94
N SER A 58 8.70 -14.16 2.85
CA SER A 58 8.56 -12.73 2.55
C SER A 58 7.80 -12.01 3.65
N LEU A 59 8.31 -10.85 4.07
CA LEU A 59 7.65 -9.97 5.01
C LEU A 59 6.59 -9.11 4.30
N VAL A 60 5.43 -9.00 4.90
CA VAL A 60 4.31 -8.21 4.38
C VAL A 60 3.78 -7.26 5.43
N ASN A 61 3.29 -6.09 5.01
CA ASN A 61 2.47 -5.25 5.86
C ASN A 61 1.10 -5.89 6.01
N TYR A 62 0.68 -6.09 7.26
CA TYR A 62 -0.61 -6.68 7.60
C TYR A 62 -1.44 -5.63 8.34
N GLU A 63 -2.62 -5.33 7.84
CA GLU A 63 -3.52 -4.36 8.46
C GLU A 63 -4.96 -4.86 8.43
N ARG A 64 -5.63 -4.76 9.57
CA ARG A 64 -7.07 -5.07 9.70
C ARG A 64 -7.90 -3.87 9.27
N SER A 65 -9.12 -4.16 8.83
CA SER A 65 -10.10 -3.11 8.54
C SER A 65 -10.33 -2.21 9.75
N VAL A 66 -10.42 -0.90 9.50
CA VAL A 66 -10.74 0.09 10.51
C VAL A 66 -12.17 -0.10 11.02
N SER A 67 -12.39 0.14 12.32
CA SER A 67 -13.71 0.08 12.94
C SER A 67 -14.27 1.49 13.15
N PHE A 68 -15.61 1.61 13.22
CA PHE A 68 -16.23 2.87 13.58
C PHE A 68 -15.76 3.33 14.98
N GLY A 69 -15.37 4.60 15.07
CA GLY A 69 -14.86 5.20 16.30
C GLY A 69 -13.34 5.09 16.49
N THR A 70 -12.61 4.47 15.54
CA THR A 70 -11.15 4.50 15.52
C THR A 70 -10.65 5.84 14.95
N GLU A 71 -9.56 6.37 15.51
CA GLU A 71 -8.88 7.54 14.96
C GLU A 71 -8.26 7.18 13.59
N LEU A 72 -8.46 8.04 12.60
CA LEU A 72 -7.88 7.90 11.28
C LEU A 72 -6.66 8.81 11.16
N GLY A 73 -5.48 8.23 10.96
CA GLY A 73 -4.26 8.94 10.57
C GLY A 73 -4.07 8.91 9.06
N GLY A 74 -3.56 10.01 8.47
CA GLY A 74 -3.33 10.07 7.03
C GLY A 74 -4.60 10.26 6.21
N HIS A 75 -4.85 9.39 5.22
CA HIS A 75 -6.03 9.42 4.36
C HIS A 75 -6.75 8.07 4.35
N ILE A 76 -7.96 8.04 3.82
CA ILE A 76 -8.74 6.80 3.68
C ILE A 76 -8.13 5.97 2.55
N VAL A 77 -7.68 4.76 2.89
CA VAL A 77 -7.14 3.76 1.97
C VAL A 77 -8.14 2.62 1.87
N SER A 78 -8.49 2.21 0.64
CA SER A 78 -9.52 1.21 0.39
C SER A 78 -8.98 -0.21 0.20
N GLY A 79 -7.68 -0.31 -0.10
CA GLY A 79 -7.02 -1.57 -0.43
C GLY A 79 -7.17 -1.97 -1.91
N HIS A 80 -7.58 -1.03 -2.77
CA HIS A 80 -7.69 -1.25 -4.21
C HIS A 80 -6.44 -0.73 -4.92
N ILE A 81 -5.50 -1.64 -5.14
CA ILE A 81 -4.22 -1.31 -5.77
C ILE A 81 -4.41 -0.93 -7.24
N HIS A 82 -3.81 0.19 -7.62
CA HIS A 82 -3.89 0.71 -8.99
C HIS A 82 -2.72 0.25 -9.86
N CYS A 83 -1.54 0.09 -9.28
CA CYS A 83 -0.33 -0.38 -9.95
C CYS A 83 0.76 -0.69 -8.92
N THR A 84 1.92 -1.15 -9.40
CA THR A 84 3.17 -1.15 -8.63
C THR A 84 4.07 0.01 -9.06
N ALA A 85 4.94 0.43 -8.15
CA ALA A 85 6.03 1.36 -8.42
C ALA A 85 7.36 0.76 -7.94
N LYS A 86 8.43 1.00 -8.71
CA LYS A 86 9.78 0.53 -8.35
C LYS A 86 10.52 1.58 -7.53
N ILE A 87 11.27 1.11 -6.54
CA ILE A 87 12.24 1.97 -5.86
C ILE A 87 13.36 2.29 -6.84
N ALA A 88 13.44 3.55 -7.28
CA ALA A 88 14.48 4.04 -8.15
C ALA A 88 15.72 4.47 -7.37
N GLN A 89 15.53 5.04 -6.17
CA GLN A 89 16.62 5.54 -5.33
C GLN A 89 16.24 5.53 -3.86
N ILE A 90 17.23 5.27 -3.01
CA ILE A 90 17.15 5.41 -1.54
C ILE A 90 18.26 6.34 -1.08
N VAL A 91 17.90 7.35 -0.27
CA VAL A 91 18.86 8.29 0.33
C VAL A 91 18.72 8.21 1.85
N LYS A 92 19.78 7.75 2.51
CA LYS A 92 19.85 7.63 3.98
C LYS A 92 20.82 8.70 4.50
N LEU A 93 20.29 9.64 5.25
CA LEU A 93 21.05 10.67 5.96
C LEU A 93 20.77 10.53 7.46
N GLU A 94 21.61 11.12 8.31
CA GLU A 94 21.54 10.98 9.77
C GLU A 94 20.11 11.22 10.34
N ASN A 95 19.38 12.19 9.78
CA ASN A 95 18.02 12.56 10.23
C ASN A 95 16.98 12.52 9.11
N ASN A 96 17.24 11.84 7.99
CA ASN A 96 16.34 11.86 6.86
C ASN A 96 16.45 10.59 6.01
N TYR A 97 15.38 9.85 5.92
CA TYR A 97 15.26 8.69 5.03
C TYR A 97 14.30 9.05 3.90
N LYS A 98 14.81 8.98 2.67
CA LYS A 98 14.01 9.28 1.47
C LYS A 98 14.05 8.11 0.51
N ILE A 99 12.92 7.83 -0.10
CA ILE A 99 12.83 6.92 -1.23
C ILE A 99 12.23 7.63 -2.42
N GLN A 100 12.73 7.34 -3.60
CA GLN A 100 12.13 7.75 -4.88
C GLN A 100 11.44 6.54 -5.50
N LEU A 101 10.18 6.69 -5.82
CA LEU A 101 9.37 5.69 -6.50
C LEU A 101 9.13 6.09 -7.94
N SER A 102 9.51 5.19 -8.87
CA SER A 102 9.19 5.32 -10.29
C SER A 102 7.80 4.77 -10.56
N LEU A 103 6.92 5.64 -11.03
CA LEU A 103 5.51 5.34 -11.27
C LEU A 103 5.19 5.25 -12.77
N PRO A 104 4.37 4.29 -13.22
CA PRO A 104 3.92 4.28 -14.61
C PRO A 104 3.24 5.61 -14.99
N GLN A 105 3.58 6.15 -16.17
CA GLN A 105 3.19 7.51 -16.62
C GLN A 105 1.68 7.80 -16.48
N LYS A 106 0.84 6.82 -16.76
CA LYS A 106 -0.62 6.97 -16.68
C LYS A 106 -1.13 7.31 -15.27
N TRP A 107 -0.35 6.98 -14.22
CA TRP A 107 -0.71 7.20 -12.82
C TRP A 107 -0.08 8.47 -12.22
N GLN A 108 0.94 9.05 -12.87
CA GLN A 108 1.65 10.22 -12.35
C GLN A 108 0.73 11.44 -12.12
N LYS A 109 -0.29 11.61 -12.96
CA LYS A 109 -1.26 12.72 -12.82
C LYS A 109 -2.07 12.69 -11.52
N TYR A 110 -2.15 11.54 -10.85
CA TYR A 110 -2.88 11.38 -9.59
C TYR A 110 -2.00 11.57 -8.34
N VAL A 111 -0.70 11.75 -8.53
CA VAL A 111 0.25 11.96 -7.44
C VAL A 111 0.62 13.44 -7.40
N LEU A 112 0.15 14.14 -6.37
CA LEU A 112 0.31 15.58 -6.24
C LEU A 112 1.28 15.93 -5.10
N TYR A 113 2.13 16.94 -5.31
CA TYR A 113 3.02 17.44 -4.25
C TYR A 113 2.23 17.80 -2.99
N LYS A 114 2.65 17.28 -1.84
CA LYS A 114 1.96 17.39 -0.56
C LYS A 114 0.57 16.71 -0.49
N GLY A 115 0.17 15.99 -1.54
CA GLY A 115 -0.97 15.08 -1.48
C GLY A 115 -0.62 13.77 -0.78
N PHE A 116 -1.58 12.86 -0.75
CA PHE A 116 -1.41 11.52 -0.19
C PHE A 116 -1.22 10.46 -1.27
N VAL A 117 -0.52 9.40 -0.90
CA VAL A 117 -0.45 8.15 -1.65
C VAL A 117 -0.34 6.99 -0.66
N SER A 118 -0.97 5.86 -0.93
CA SER A 118 -0.73 4.63 -0.17
C SER A 118 0.35 3.81 -0.85
N VAL A 119 1.37 3.40 -0.09
CA VAL A 119 2.48 2.57 -0.54
C VAL A 119 2.55 1.33 0.35
N ASN A 120 2.31 0.15 -0.22
CA ASN A 120 2.14 -1.11 0.54
C ASN A 120 1.18 -0.95 1.74
N GLY A 121 0.12 -0.14 1.60
CA GLY A 121 -0.88 0.14 2.63
C GLY A 121 -0.56 1.34 3.53
N ALA A 122 0.69 1.78 3.60
CA ALA A 122 1.05 2.94 4.41
C ALA A 122 0.60 4.25 3.73
N SER A 123 -0.19 5.06 4.44
CA SER A 123 -0.57 6.41 4.01
C SER A 123 0.62 7.36 4.14
N LEU A 124 1.13 7.86 3.02
CA LEU A 124 2.34 8.69 2.99
C LEU A 124 2.09 10.02 2.27
N THR A 125 2.79 11.06 2.73
CA THR A 125 2.76 12.38 2.08
C THR A 125 3.75 12.42 0.92
N VAL A 126 3.29 12.82 -0.25
CA VAL A 126 4.10 13.00 -1.44
C VAL A 126 5.05 14.18 -1.27
N GLY A 127 6.34 13.95 -1.46
CA GLY A 127 7.38 14.95 -1.53
C GLY A 127 7.53 15.55 -2.94
N ASN A 128 8.77 15.83 -3.33
CA ASN A 128 9.06 16.34 -4.66
C ASN A 128 8.65 15.32 -5.74
N ILE A 129 8.20 15.86 -6.87
CA ILE A 129 7.85 15.08 -8.07
C ILE A 129 8.78 15.53 -9.19
N ASP A 130 9.30 14.59 -9.95
CA ASP A 130 10.13 14.82 -11.12
C ASP A 130 9.71 13.90 -12.28
N GLU A 131 10.46 13.92 -13.39
CA GLU A 131 10.18 13.10 -14.57
C GLU A 131 10.30 11.60 -14.34
N PHE A 132 10.97 11.17 -13.27
CA PHE A 132 11.17 9.75 -12.92
C PHE A 132 10.09 9.22 -11.97
N GLY A 133 9.40 10.11 -11.24
CA GLY A 133 8.39 9.73 -10.26
C GLY A 133 8.27 10.71 -9.10
N PHE A 134 8.18 10.21 -7.88
CA PHE A 134 7.98 11.04 -6.70
C PHE A 134 8.82 10.57 -5.52
N TRP A 135 9.11 11.50 -4.62
CA TRP A 135 9.86 11.26 -3.40
C TRP A 135 8.94 11.12 -2.19
N LEU A 136 9.32 10.23 -1.30
CA LEU A 136 8.73 10.10 0.02
C LEU A 136 9.80 10.37 1.09
N HIS A 137 9.40 11.03 2.17
CA HIS A 137 10.24 11.23 3.34
C HIS A 137 9.68 10.36 4.47
N LEU A 138 10.44 9.38 4.91
CA LEU A 138 10.00 8.40 5.90
C LEU A 138 10.56 8.75 7.27
N ILE A 139 9.72 8.67 8.28
CA ILE A 139 10.10 8.80 9.67
C ILE A 139 10.51 7.44 10.25
N PRO A 140 11.32 7.38 11.30
CA PRO A 140 11.77 6.12 11.90
C PRO A 140 10.62 5.16 12.21
N GLU A 141 9.54 5.63 12.79
CA GLU A 141 8.37 4.80 13.10
C GLU A 141 7.84 4.06 11.87
N THR A 142 7.71 4.75 10.73
CA THR A 142 7.24 4.11 9.47
C THR A 142 8.20 3.01 9.01
N LEU A 143 9.51 3.22 9.16
CA LEU A 143 10.51 2.23 8.79
C LEU A 143 10.47 1.00 9.71
N ASP A 144 10.20 1.21 10.99
CA ASP A 144 10.20 0.15 12.00
C ASP A 144 8.95 -0.74 11.93
N ILE A 145 7.78 -0.17 11.60
CA ILE A 145 6.51 -0.90 11.62
C ILE A 145 6.05 -1.41 10.24
N THR A 146 6.77 -1.05 9.18
CA THR A 146 6.44 -1.48 7.80
C THR A 146 7.62 -2.14 7.11
N ASN A 147 7.33 -2.90 6.03
CA ASN A 147 8.39 -3.48 5.20
C ASN A 147 9.16 -2.45 4.34
N LEU A 148 8.81 -1.17 4.45
CA LEU A 148 9.56 -0.07 3.81
C LEU A 148 10.96 0.10 4.40
N GLY A 149 11.17 -0.30 5.66
CA GLY A 149 12.48 -0.20 6.33
C GLY A 149 13.54 -1.14 5.77
N GLU A 150 13.12 -2.30 5.24
CA GLU A 150 14.01 -3.32 4.66
C GLU A 150 14.17 -3.20 3.14
N ALA A 151 13.48 -2.22 2.54
CA ALA A 151 13.42 -2.04 1.11
C ALA A 151 14.79 -1.74 0.48
N VAL A 152 15.01 -2.25 -0.73
CA VAL A 152 16.19 -1.99 -1.54
C VAL A 152 15.80 -1.41 -2.91
N VAL A 153 16.76 -0.80 -3.59
CA VAL A 153 16.57 -0.28 -4.94
C VAL A 153 16.20 -1.43 -5.87
N GLY A 154 15.11 -1.26 -6.63
CA GLY A 154 14.55 -2.25 -7.54
C GLY A 154 13.32 -2.98 -7.00
N ASP A 155 13.05 -2.94 -5.69
CA ASP A 155 11.84 -3.52 -5.11
C ASP A 155 10.60 -2.84 -5.68
N GLU A 156 9.52 -3.61 -5.79
CA GLU A 156 8.20 -3.14 -6.25
C GLU A 156 7.22 -3.04 -5.09
N PHE A 157 6.61 -1.87 -4.96
CA PHE A 157 5.59 -1.60 -3.97
C PHE A 157 4.23 -1.34 -4.60
N ASN A 158 3.19 -1.85 -3.95
CA ASN A 158 1.81 -1.58 -4.32
C ASN A 158 1.47 -0.12 -4.10
N ILE A 159 0.81 0.49 -5.10
CA ILE A 159 0.39 1.88 -5.07
C ILE A 159 -1.14 1.96 -5.16
N GLU A 160 -1.73 2.64 -4.20
CA GLU A 160 -3.09 3.13 -4.29
C GLU A 160 -3.05 4.65 -4.28
N VAL A 161 -3.53 5.28 -5.36
CA VAL A 161 -3.62 6.73 -5.43
C VAL A 161 -4.82 7.21 -4.61
N ASP A 162 -4.75 8.42 -4.06
CA ASP A 162 -5.83 8.99 -3.28
C ASP A 162 -7.15 9.02 -4.05
N GLN A 163 -8.18 8.41 -3.50
CA GLN A 163 -9.48 8.22 -4.15
C GLN A 163 -10.18 9.55 -4.49
N GLN A 164 -9.98 10.59 -3.68
CA GLN A 164 -10.55 11.90 -3.96
C GLN A 164 -9.87 12.52 -5.17
N THR A 165 -8.54 12.51 -5.20
CA THR A 165 -7.74 13.00 -6.33
C THR A 165 -8.08 12.22 -7.61
N TYR A 166 -8.19 10.90 -7.52
CA TYR A 166 -8.57 10.03 -8.64
C TYR A 166 -9.94 10.40 -9.20
N THR A 167 -10.94 10.55 -8.34
CA THR A 167 -12.32 10.88 -8.74
C THR A 167 -12.40 12.26 -9.37
N ILE A 168 -11.76 13.27 -8.76
CA ILE A 168 -11.80 14.65 -9.27
C ILE A 168 -11.16 14.74 -10.67
N ILE A 169 -9.94 14.21 -10.82
CA ILE A 169 -9.22 14.29 -12.11
C ILE A 169 -10.01 13.58 -13.21
N ASN A 170 -10.50 12.36 -12.97
CA ASN A 170 -11.26 11.62 -13.97
C ASN A 170 -12.59 12.32 -14.32
N THR A 171 -13.27 12.91 -13.33
CA THR A 171 -14.52 13.65 -13.58
C THR A 171 -14.26 14.86 -14.48
N VAL A 172 -13.20 15.63 -14.20
CA VAL A 172 -12.83 16.80 -15.01
C VAL A 172 -12.44 16.37 -16.44
N GLU A 173 -11.61 15.35 -16.59
CA GLU A 173 -11.20 14.85 -17.91
C GLU A 173 -12.40 14.32 -18.73
N ASN A 174 -13.35 13.65 -18.09
CA ASN A 174 -14.55 13.17 -18.75
C ASN A 174 -15.44 14.34 -19.20
N TYR A 175 -15.61 15.34 -18.33
CA TYR A 175 -16.37 16.54 -18.67
C TYR A 175 -15.76 17.28 -19.87
N MET A 176 -14.45 17.49 -19.86
CA MET A 176 -13.74 18.16 -20.97
C MET A 176 -13.88 17.37 -22.28
N ARG A 177 -13.75 16.05 -22.26
CA ARG A 177 -13.93 15.21 -23.46
C ARG A 177 -15.33 15.26 -24.06
N GLN A 178 -16.36 15.46 -23.25
CA GLN A 178 -17.74 15.57 -23.72
C GLN A 178 -18.10 16.95 -24.29
N HIS A 179 -17.28 17.98 -24.01
CA HIS A 179 -17.54 19.35 -24.40
C HIS A 179 -16.46 19.93 -25.35
N SER A 180 -15.54 19.10 -25.82
CA SER A 180 -14.55 19.39 -26.88
C SER A 180 -14.99 18.77 -28.19
#